data_4511d6009dacc438665a427673c33339
#
_entry.id   4511d6009dacc438665a427673c33339
#
_cell.length_a   1.000
_cell.length_b   1.000
_cell.length_c   1.000
_cell.angle_alpha   90.00
_cell.angle_beta   90.00
_cell.angle_gamma   90.00
#
_symmetry.space_group_name_H-M   'P 1'
#
loop_
_entity.id
_entity.type
_entity.pdbx_description
1 polymer ?
#
loop_
_entity_poly.entity_id
_entity_poly.type
_entity_poly.pdbx_seq_one_letter_code
_entity_poly.pdbx_strand_id
1 'polypeptide(L)'
;ALLALLEDGALNHDEVDAMSKDSDAETAKLAALWIKNTRGDAPEILVKGNGINKANVAPIKGTPPSIKPPAKPTTLDAALAAMKDADTERGRLLVLHPQGAGCIACHHIGGRGNHFGPDLTGIGDRAEVKHLLQSLIEPSAVITEGFNSHVITTAKATHMGVLLDESGLAITLGLASGQRERIRRDDITK
;
A
#
# COMPACT_ATOMS: atom_id res chain seq x y z
N ALA A 1 11.70 -21.62 7.06
CA ALA A 1 10.30 -22.00 7.33
C ALA A 1 9.59 -20.87 8.10
N LEU A 2 10.08 -20.44 9.28
CA LEU A 2 9.44 -19.37 10.09
C LEU A 2 9.35 -18.04 9.34
N LEU A 3 10.40 -17.62 8.63
CA LEU A 3 10.41 -16.37 7.89
C LEU A 3 9.31 -16.34 6.81
N ALA A 4 9.09 -17.42 6.11
CA ALA A 4 8.01 -17.55 5.13
C ALA A 4 6.63 -17.44 5.79
N LEU A 5 6.42 -18.10 6.93
CA LEU A 5 5.15 -18.03 7.68
C LEU A 5 4.86 -16.61 8.22
N LEU A 6 5.90 -15.87 8.59
CA LEU A 6 5.80 -14.48 9.04
C LEU A 6 5.52 -13.52 7.87
N GLU A 7 6.16 -13.74 6.72
CA GLU A 7 5.96 -12.95 5.50
C GLU A 7 4.58 -13.21 4.89
N ASP A 8 4.09 -14.45 4.92
CA ASP A 8 2.79 -14.85 4.41
C ASP A 8 1.63 -14.46 5.34
N GLY A 9 1.90 -13.87 6.51
CA GLY A 9 0.86 -13.52 7.50
C GLY A 9 0.09 -14.74 8.00
N ALA A 10 0.71 -15.93 7.96
CA ALA A 10 0.10 -17.18 8.40
C ALA A 10 -0.04 -17.29 9.93
N LEU A 11 0.71 -16.45 10.66
CA LEU A 11 0.72 -16.40 12.13
C LEU A 11 0.11 -15.09 12.62
N ASN A 12 -0.68 -15.15 13.67
CA ASN A 12 -1.18 -13.97 14.37
C ASN A 12 -0.17 -13.49 15.43
N HIS A 13 -0.41 -12.30 16.01
CA HIS A 13 0.48 -11.70 17.00
C HIS A 13 0.71 -12.55 18.24
N ASP A 14 -0.33 -13.28 18.71
CA ASP A 14 -0.23 -14.08 19.92
C ASP A 14 0.62 -15.34 19.68
N GLU A 15 0.50 -15.95 18.49
CA GLU A 15 1.32 -17.07 18.08
C GLU A 15 2.79 -16.67 17.95
N VAL A 16 3.06 -15.51 17.38
CA VAL A 16 4.45 -15.01 17.25
C VAL A 16 5.02 -14.58 18.61
N ASP A 17 4.19 -14.03 19.52
CA ASP A 17 4.61 -13.71 20.89
C ASP A 17 4.99 -14.97 21.67
N ALA A 18 4.26 -16.07 21.47
CA ALA A 18 4.63 -17.38 22.03
C ALA A 18 5.97 -17.88 21.46
N MET A 19 6.20 -17.73 20.16
CA MET A 19 7.46 -18.13 19.49
C MET A 19 8.65 -17.26 19.91
N SER A 20 8.45 -16.04 20.38
CA SER A 20 9.54 -15.21 20.93
C SER A 20 10.15 -15.75 22.22
N LYS A 21 9.45 -16.70 22.83
CA LYS A 21 9.88 -17.43 24.05
C LYS A 21 10.33 -18.85 23.76
N ASP A 22 10.50 -19.21 22.48
CA ASP A 22 10.95 -20.53 22.05
C ASP A 22 12.36 -20.82 22.57
N SER A 23 12.61 -22.10 22.81
CA SER A 23 13.93 -22.61 23.21
C SER A 23 14.98 -22.53 22.10
N ASP A 24 14.53 -22.48 20.84
CA ASP A 24 15.42 -22.21 19.69
C ASP A 24 15.70 -20.72 19.58
N ALA A 25 16.96 -20.36 19.83
CA ALA A 25 17.41 -18.96 19.89
C ALA A 25 17.21 -18.20 18.57
N GLU A 26 17.26 -18.89 17.43
CA GLU A 26 17.03 -18.25 16.13
C GLU A 26 15.55 -17.98 15.88
N THR A 27 14.69 -18.91 16.22
CA THR A 27 13.22 -18.76 16.19
C THR A 27 12.78 -17.64 17.12
N ALA A 28 13.25 -17.63 18.36
CA ALA A 28 12.93 -16.57 19.33
C ALA A 28 13.39 -15.19 18.85
N LYS A 29 14.57 -15.09 18.27
CA LYS A 29 15.13 -13.83 17.73
C LYS A 29 14.31 -13.30 16.54
N LEU A 30 13.91 -14.16 15.61
CA LEU A 30 13.10 -13.79 14.44
C LEU A 30 11.69 -13.35 14.86
N ALA A 31 11.06 -14.08 15.79
CA ALA A 31 9.76 -13.71 16.32
C ALA A 31 9.79 -12.36 17.05
N ALA A 32 10.79 -12.14 17.92
CA ALA A 32 10.96 -10.87 18.61
C ALA A 32 11.21 -9.70 17.64
N LEU A 33 11.97 -9.93 16.58
CA LEU A 33 12.22 -8.93 15.54
C LEU A 33 10.94 -8.59 14.76
N TRP A 34 10.14 -9.59 14.43
CA TRP A 34 8.85 -9.39 13.75
C TRP A 34 7.87 -8.60 14.62
N ILE A 35 7.71 -8.96 15.90
CA ILE A 35 6.86 -8.25 16.87
C ILE A 35 7.27 -6.77 16.95
N LYS A 36 8.57 -6.51 17.11
CA LYS A 36 9.11 -5.16 17.18
C LYS A 36 8.77 -4.33 15.94
N ASN A 37 8.82 -4.95 14.75
CA ASN A 37 8.54 -4.29 13.49
C ASN A 37 7.05 -4.03 13.23
N THR A 38 6.17 -4.87 13.74
CA THR A 38 4.72 -4.76 13.50
C THR A 38 4.00 -3.92 14.55
N ARG A 39 4.59 -3.68 15.70
CA ARG A 39 4.02 -2.83 16.78
C ARG A 39 4.36 -1.32 16.65
N GLY A 40 4.96 -0.88 15.56
CA GLY A 40 5.25 0.55 15.34
C GLY A 40 6.52 1.08 15.98
N ASP A 41 7.22 0.28 16.77
CA ASP A 41 8.51 0.62 17.38
C ASP A 41 9.70 0.18 16.50
N ALA A 42 9.48 0.05 15.21
CA ALA A 42 10.38 -0.61 14.28
C ALA A 42 11.70 0.12 14.09
N PRO A 43 12.82 -0.50 14.41
CA PRO A 43 14.04 -0.25 13.70
C PRO A 43 13.99 -1.00 12.37
N GLU A 44 14.49 -0.34 11.35
CA GLU A 44 14.62 -0.79 9.98
C GLU A 44 14.98 -2.27 9.82
N ILE A 45 14.14 -3.03 9.12
CA ILE A 45 14.57 -4.29 8.55
C ILE A 45 15.24 -3.98 7.22
N LEU A 46 16.51 -4.32 7.14
CA LEU A 46 17.26 -4.45 5.90
C LEU A 46 16.62 -5.57 5.05
N VAL A 47 15.68 -5.21 4.20
CA VAL A 47 15.30 -6.08 3.09
C VAL A 47 16.48 -6.06 2.12
N LYS A 48 17.31 -7.10 2.17
CA LYS A 48 18.31 -7.39 1.12
C LYS A 48 17.55 -7.87 -0.13
N GLY A 49 17.08 -6.93 -0.90
CA GLY A 49 16.45 -7.15 -2.20
C GLY A 49 16.31 -5.81 -2.89
N ASN A 50 17.22 -5.54 -3.81
CA ASN A 50 17.22 -4.37 -4.72
C ASN A 50 16.68 -3.03 -4.20
N GLY A 51 17.46 -2.38 -3.37
CA GLY A 51 17.89 -1.03 -3.76
C GLY A 51 17.14 0.16 -3.22
N ILE A 52 16.15 0.11 -2.31
CA ILE A 52 15.75 1.33 -1.62
C ILE A 52 15.72 1.05 -0.12
N ASN A 53 16.77 1.48 0.53
CA ASN A 53 16.89 1.45 1.99
C ASN A 53 15.90 2.47 2.56
N LYS A 54 14.83 2.02 3.25
CA LYS A 54 13.86 2.91 3.93
C LYS A 54 14.55 3.89 4.90
N ALA A 55 15.76 3.56 5.36
CA ALA A 55 16.61 4.41 6.21
C ALA A 55 16.93 5.78 5.61
N ASN A 56 16.92 5.89 4.29
CA ASN A 56 17.30 7.12 3.58
C ASN A 56 16.12 7.94 3.05
N VAL A 57 14.88 7.52 3.32
CA VAL A 57 13.72 8.29 2.89
C VAL A 57 13.43 9.40 3.89
N ALA A 58 13.84 10.61 3.57
CA ALA A 58 13.63 11.79 4.42
C ALA A 58 12.13 11.96 4.77
N PRO A 59 11.79 12.34 6.01
CA PRO A 59 10.42 12.63 6.39
C PRO A 59 9.79 13.68 5.47
N ILE A 60 8.53 13.49 5.10
CA ILE A 60 7.78 14.54 4.40
C ILE A 60 7.49 15.65 5.39
N LYS A 61 8.23 16.75 5.25
CA LYS A 61 8.03 17.96 6.06
C LYS A 61 6.92 18.81 5.42
N GLY A 62 6.12 19.43 6.26
CA GLY A 62 5.04 20.32 5.86
C GLY A 62 3.67 19.79 6.22
N THR A 63 2.71 20.70 6.36
CA THR A 63 1.30 20.35 6.53
C THR A 63 0.71 20.11 5.14
N PRO A 64 0.03 18.98 4.89
CA PRO A 64 -0.64 18.78 3.61
C PRO A 64 -1.63 19.94 3.41
N PRO A 65 -1.71 20.50 2.21
CA PRO A 65 -2.65 21.57 1.94
C PRO A 65 -4.06 21.06 2.21
N SER A 66 -4.88 21.92 2.82
CA SER A 66 -6.30 21.60 3.03
C SER A 66 -6.92 21.24 1.67
N ILE A 67 -7.40 20.02 1.56
CA ILE A 67 -8.10 19.53 0.38
C ILE A 67 -9.54 20.06 0.47
N LYS A 68 -9.70 21.38 0.25
CA LYS A 68 -10.97 21.86 -0.27
C LYS A 68 -10.84 21.71 -1.79
N PRO A 69 -11.40 20.69 -2.39
CA PRO A 69 -11.13 20.44 -3.78
C PRO A 69 -11.67 21.62 -4.59
N PRO A 70 -10.85 22.26 -5.42
CA PRO A 70 -11.42 22.95 -6.56
C PRO A 70 -12.28 21.94 -7.33
N ALA A 71 -13.29 22.41 -8.02
CA ALA A 71 -14.11 21.54 -8.84
C ALA A 71 -13.18 20.61 -9.65
N LYS A 72 -13.32 19.29 -9.42
CA LYS A 72 -12.47 18.29 -10.09
C LYS A 72 -12.59 18.51 -11.60
N PRO A 73 -11.49 18.70 -12.35
CA PRO A 73 -11.59 18.76 -13.80
C PRO A 73 -12.28 17.48 -14.28
N THR A 74 -13.35 17.63 -15.05
CA THR A 74 -14.13 16.51 -15.56
C THR A 74 -13.70 16.10 -16.97
N THR A 75 -12.84 16.89 -17.59
CA THR A 75 -12.30 16.63 -18.92
C THR A 75 -10.77 16.74 -18.90
N LEU A 76 -10.13 16.01 -19.80
CA LEU A 76 -8.70 16.01 -19.97
C LEU A 76 -8.17 17.40 -20.35
N ASP A 77 -8.87 18.13 -21.23
CA ASP A 77 -8.46 19.47 -21.65
C ASP A 77 -8.51 20.46 -20.48
N ALA A 78 -9.53 20.37 -19.63
CA ALA A 78 -9.61 21.19 -18.42
C ALA A 78 -8.48 20.86 -17.43
N ALA A 79 -8.11 19.58 -17.30
CA ALA A 79 -6.99 19.14 -16.46
C ALA A 79 -5.64 19.63 -17.01
N LEU A 80 -5.42 19.52 -18.31
CA LEU A 80 -4.22 20.05 -18.98
C LEU A 80 -4.10 21.58 -18.81
N ALA A 81 -5.22 22.30 -18.93
CA ALA A 81 -5.23 23.73 -18.72
C ALA A 81 -4.86 24.12 -17.26
N ALA A 82 -5.38 23.36 -16.28
CA ALA A 82 -5.10 23.59 -14.86
C ALA A 82 -3.64 23.31 -14.46
N MET A 83 -2.89 22.52 -15.26
CA MET A 83 -1.48 22.24 -14.99
C MET A 83 -0.55 23.44 -15.20
N LYS A 84 -0.96 24.46 -15.96
CA LYS A 84 -0.09 25.62 -16.26
C LYS A 84 0.35 26.36 -15.00
N ASP A 85 -0.51 26.36 -13.97
CA ASP A 85 -0.28 27.03 -12.69
C ASP A 85 -0.06 26.03 -11.55
N ALA A 86 0.32 24.78 -11.87
CA ALA A 86 0.48 23.72 -10.89
C ALA A 86 1.74 23.93 -10.02
N ASP A 87 1.54 23.84 -8.72
CA ASP A 87 2.61 23.86 -7.71
C ASP A 87 3.09 22.43 -7.42
N THR A 88 4.33 22.14 -7.84
CA THR A 88 4.93 20.80 -7.70
C THR A 88 5.16 20.39 -6.25
N GLU A 89 5.53 21.33 -5.35
CA GLU A 89 5.71 21.02 -3.92
C GLU A 89 4.38 20.72 -3.25
N ARG A 90 3.35 21.47 -3.58
CA ARG A 90 1.99 21.17 -3.13
C ARG A 90 1.51 19.81 -3.64
N GLY A 91 1.77 19.51 -4.90
CA GLY A 91 1.48 18.19 -5.49
C GLY A 91 2.21 17.07 -4.77
N ARG A 92 3.49 17.25 -4.49
CA ARG A 92 4.31 16.30 -3.75
C ARG A 92 3.74 16.04 -2.34
N LEU A 93 3.36 17.09 -1.62
CA LEU A 93 2.74 16.95 -0.30
C LEU A 93 1.40 16.22 -0.36
N LEU A 94 0.56 16.52 -1.36
CA LEU A 94 -0.73 15.84 -1.54
C LEU A 94 -0.56 14.34 -1.79
N VAL A 95 0.41 13.96 -2.62
CA VAL A 95 0.61 12.56 -3.02
C VAL A 95 1.32 11.75 -1.94
N LEU A 96 2.38 12.32 -1.34
CA LEU A 96 3.28 11.56 -0.46
C LEU A 96 2.96 11.67 1.03
N HIS A 97 2.16 12.66 1.46
CA HIS A 97 1.83 12.80 2.87
C HIS A 97 0.73 11.81 3.27
N PRO A 98 0.84 11.10 4.42
CA PRO A 98 -0.17 10.14 4.86
C PRO A 98 -1.59 10.74 5.01
N GLN A 99 -1.68 12.03 5.32
CA GLN A 99 -2.94 12.78 5.43
C GLN A 99 -3.25 13.58 4.15
N GLY A 100 -2.57 13.30 3.05
CA GLY A 100 -2.79 13.93 1.75
C GLY A 100 -3.94 13.28 0.97
N ALA A 101 -3.74 13.09 -0.33
CA ALA A 101 -4.75 12.51 -1.23
C ALA A 101 -4.91 10.98 -1.10
N GLY A 102 -4.17 10.34 -0.20
CA GLY A 102 -4.27 8.90 0.05
C GLY A 102 -3.57 8.01 -0.99
N CYS A 103 -2.83 8.58 -1.93
CA CYS A 103 -2.20 7.80 -3.01
C CYS A 103 -1.27 6.70 -2.48
N ILE A 104 -0.48 7.01 -1.44
CA ILE A 104 0.44 6.06 -0.82
C ILE A 104 -0.25 4.96 0.01
N ALA A 105 -1.56 5.04 0.21
CA ALA A 105 -2.31 3.93 0.81
C ALA A 105 -2.30 2.69 -0.09
N CYS A 106 -2.22 2.89 -1.41
CA CYS A 106 -2.22 1.82 -2.39
C CYS A 106 -0.92 1.75 -3.20
N HIS A 107 -0.34 2.92 -3.54
CA HIS A 107 0.82 2.99 -4.43
C HIS A 107 2.13 3.16 -3.67
N HIS A 108 3.16 2.49 -4.17
CA HIS A 108 4.53 2.72 -3.74
C HIS A 108 5.15 3.84 -4.58
N ILE A 109 5.80 4.81 -3.92
CA ILE A 109 6.45 5.97 -4.57
C ILE A 109 7.72 6.32 -3.81
N GLY A 110 8.88 6.09 -4.41
CA GLY A 110 10.17 6.51 -3.87
C GLY A 110 10.45 6.01 -2.45
N GLY A 111 10.18 4.74 -2.17
CA GLY A 111 10.38 4.11 -0.86
C GLY A 111 9.23 4.30 0.13
N ARG A 112 8.10 4.87 -0.28
CA ARG A 112 6.92 5.14 0.56
C ARG A 112 5.68 4.45 0.03
N GLY A 113 4.75 4.14 0.93
CA GLY A 113 3.44 3.59 0.60
C GLY A 113 3.43 2.07 0.41
N ASN A 114 2.29 1.58 -0.04
CA ASN A 114 2.00 0.16 -0.23
C ASN A 114 2.14 -0.26 -1.69
N HIS A 115 2.18 -1.58 -1.93
CA HIS A 115 2.18 -2.19 -3.25
C HIS A 115 0.80 -2.81 -3.59
N PHE A 116 -0.29 -2.13 -3.23
CA PHE A 116 -1.66 -2.54 -3.57
C PHE A 116 -2.11 -2.00 -4.93
N GLY A 117 -1.35 -1.07 -5.47
CA GLY A 117 -1.45 -0.55 -6.83
C GLY A 117 -0.09 -0.57 -7.51
N PRO A 118 -0.03 -0.24 -8.80
CA PRO A 118 1.22 -0.12 -9.54
C PRO A 118 2.22 0.81 -8.85
N ASP A 119 3.52 0.47 -8.92
CA ASP A 119 4.58 1.34 -8.42
C ASP A 119 4.69 2.60 -9.30
N LEU A 120 4.54 3.76 -8.67
CA LEU A 120 4.60 5.07 -9.32
C LEU A 120 5.98 5.74 -9.19
N THR A 121 7.00 5.05 -8.65
CA THR A 121 8.37 5.57 -8.59
C THR A 121 8.87 5.87 -10.00
N GLY A 122 9.28 7.12 -10.26
CA GLY A 122 9.74 7.56 -11.57
C GLY A 122 8.68 7.52 -12.67
N ILE A 123 7.40 7.55 -12.32
CA ILE A 123 6.30 7.47 -13.30
C ILE A 123 6.33 8.63 -14.30
N GLY A 124 6.81 9.81 -13.89
CA GLY A 124 6.94 10.98 -14.76
C GLY A 124 7.90 10.79 -15.91
N ASP A 125 8.87 9.88 -15.78
CA ASP A 125 9.84 9.55 -16.85
C ASP A 125 9.34 8.44 -17.80
N ARG A 126 8.27 7.72 -17.39
CA ARG A 126 7.77 6.53 -18.09
C ARG A 126 6.41 6.72 -18.74
N ALA A 127 5.66 7.72 -18.31
CA ALA A 127 4.29 7.94 -18.75
C ALA A 127 4.07 9.38 -19.21
N GLU A 128 3.34 9.53 -20.28
CA GLU A 128 2.94 10.86 -20.78
C GLU A 128 1.98 11.53 -19.80
N VAL A 129 2.10 12.85 -19.66
CA VAL A 129 1.24 13.69 -18.81
C VAL A 129 -0.24 13.44 -19.09
N LYS A 130 -0.60 13.31 -20.36
CA LYS A 130 -1.98 13.03 -20.77
C LYS A 130 -2.51 11.73 -20.17
N HIS A 131 -1.70 10.68 -20.19
CA HIS A 131 -2.05 9.38 -19.62
C HIS A 131 -2.20 9.47 -18.09
N LEU A 132 -1.30 10.18 -17.41
CA LEU A 132 -1.39 10.38 -15.96
C LEU A 132 -2.65 11.13 -15.57
N LEU A 133 -2.98 12.21 -16.28
CA LEU A 133 -4.21 12.96 -16.03
C LEU A 133 -5.47 12.13 -16.31
N GLN A 134 -5.49 11.37 -17.40
CA GLN A 134 -6.60 10.49 -17.73
C GLN A 134 -6.83 9.44 -16.63
N SER A 135 -5.76 8.84 -16.12
CA SER A 135 -5.84 7.86 -15.02
C SER A 135 -6.43 8.46 -13.73
N LEU A 136 -6.28 9.77 -13.51
CA LEU A 136 -6.91 10.47 -12.36
C LEU A 136 -8.37 10.84 -12.62
N ILE A 137 -8.74 11.14 -13.86
CA ILE A 137 -10.11 11.55 -14.23
C ILE A 137 -11.01 10.34 -14.42
N GLU A 138 -10.47 9.31 -15.09
CA GLU A 138 -11.16 8.06 -15.46
C GLU A 138 -10.41 6.84 -14.91
N PRO A 139 -10.32 6.66 -13.58
CA PRO A 139 -9.43 5.67 -12.96
C PRO A 139 -9.76 4.22 -13.34
N SER A 140 -10.96 3.97 -13.86
CA SER A 140 -11.39 2.63 -14.28
C SER A 140 -11.30 2.40 -15.79
N ALA A 141 -10.86 3.39 -16.58
CA ALA A 141 -10.78 3.26 -18.03
C ALA A 141 -9.71 2.24 -18.46
N VAL A 142 -8.58 2.23 -17.75
CA VAL A 142 -7.50 1.25 -17.95
C VAL A 142 -6.97 0.83 -16.58
N ILE A 143 -7.13 -0.44 -16.27
CA ILE A 143 -6.60 -1.02 -15.02
C ILE A 143 -5.41 -1.90 -15.39
N THR A 144 -4.27 -1.67 -14.76
CA THR A 144 -3.08 -2.51 -14.92
C THR A 144 -3.39 -3.94 -14.48
N GLU A 145 -2.99 -4.92 -15.27
CA GLU A 145 -3.17 -6.33 -14.95
C GLU A 145 -2.63 -6.66 -13.55
N GLY A 146 -3.37 -7.47 -12.82
CA GLY A 146 -3.06 -7.83 -11.42
C GLY A 146 -3.57 -6.84 -10.37
N PHE A 147 -4.10 -5.66 -10.75
CA PHE A 147 -4.58 -4.65 -9.81
C PHE A 147 -6.10 -4.43 -9.84
N ASN A 148 -6.85 -5.39 -10.38
CA ASN A 148 -8.30 -5.35 -10.33
C ASN A 148 -8.81 -5.48 -8.90
N SER A 149 -9.86 -4.71 -8.57
CA SER A 149 -10.56 -4.88 -7.30
C SER A 149 -11.43 -6.12 -7.31
N HIS A 150 -11.39 -6.86 -6.22
CA HIS A 150 -12.19 -8.04 -5.96
C HIS A 150 -13.21 -7.75 -4.86
N VAL A 151 -14.37 -8.35 -4.95
CA VAL A 151 -15.41 -8.30 -3.93
C VAL A 151 -15.58 -9.70 -3.38
N ILE A 152 -15.38 -9.85 -2.07
CA ILE A 152 -15.52 -11.14 -1.36
C ILE A 152 -16.59 -10.97 -0.30
N THR A 153 -17.57 -11.86 -0.32
CA THR A 153 -18.67 -11.87 0.65
C THR A 153 -18.49 -13.01 1.63
N THR A 154 -18.60 -12.70 2.91
CA THR A 154 -18.66 -13.66 4.01
C THR A 154 -20.04 -13.59 4.66
N ALA A 155 -20.34 -14.50 5.59
CA ALA A 155 -21.58 -14.44 6.36
C ALA A 155 -21.70 -13.15 7.23
N LYS A 156 -20.59 -12.46 7.48
CA LYS A 156 -20.52 -11.29 8.37
C LYS A 156 -20.40 -9.96 7.64
N ALA A 157 -19.74 -9.92 6.48
CA ALA A 157 -19.43 -8.68 5.77
C ALA A 157 -19.12 -8.92 4.30
N THR A 158 -19.15 -7.83 3.52
CA THR A 158 -18.58 -7.78 2.18
C THR A 158 -17.29 -6.99 2.21
N HIS A 159 -16.23 -7.56 1.67
CA HIS A 159 -14.88 -7.02 1.63
C HIS A 159 -14.54 -6.64 0.20
N MET A 160 -13.95 -5.48 -0.01
CA MET A 160 -13.52 -5.03 -1.34
C MET A 160 -12.08 -4.54 -1.28
N GLY A 161 -11.24 -5.07 -2.17
CA GLY A 161 -9.84 -4.70 -2.24
C GLY A 161 -9.13 -5.32 -3.44
N VAL A 162 -7.86 -5.00 -3.58
CA VAL A 162 -6.99 -5.63 -4.57
C VAL A 162 -6.51 -6.97 -4.02
N LEU A 163 -6.53 -8.01 -4.84
CA LEU A 163 -6.02 -9.32 -4.47
C LEU A 163 -4.49 -9.25 -4.33
N LEU A 164 -3.99 -9.48 -3.13
CA LEU A 164 -2.55 -9.49 -2.84
C LEU A 164 -1.97 -10.89 -2.79
N ASP A 165 -2.75 -11.82 -2.27
CA ASP A 165 -2.36 -13.22 -2.13
C ASP A 165 -3.58 -14.13 -2.11
N GLU A 166 -3.43 -15.34 -2.64
CA GLU A 166 -4.46 -16.35 -2.69
C GLU A 166 -3.85 -17.74 -2.45
N SER A 167 -4.38 -18.43 -1.46
CA SER A 167 -4.02 -19.80 -1.14
C SER A 167 -5.24 -20.71 -1.00
N GLY A 168 -5.03 -21.99 -0.82
CA GLY A 168 -6.10 -22.94 -0.51
C GLY A 168 -6.81 -22.69 0.81
N LEU A 169 -6.22 -21.90 1.71
CA LEU A 169 -6.72 -21.63 3.06
C LEU A 169 -7.33 -20.23 3.22
N ALA A 170 -6.82 -19.24 2.50
CA ALA A 170 -7.22 -17.86 2.68
C ALA A 170 -6.96 -17.01 1.42
N ILE A 171 -7.61 -15.86 1.39
CA ILE A 171 -7.40 -14.76 0.44
C ILE A 171 -6.96 -13.55 1.23
N THR A 172 -5.96 -12.80 0.73
CA THR A 172 -5.52 -11.54 1.32
C THR A 172 -5.84 -10.39 0.38
N LEU A 173 -6.60 -9.41 0.86
CA LEU A 173 -6.94 -8.19 0.14
C LEU A 173 -6.15 -7.00 0.66
N GLY A 174 -5.72 -6.13 -0.26
CA GLY A 174 -5.28 -4.76 0.04
C GLY A 174 -6.47 -3.81 -0.01
N LEU A 175 -6.83 -3.24 1.12
CA LEU A 175 -7.98 -2.35 1.25
C LEU A 175 -7.63 -0.91 0.89
N ALA A 176 -8.63 -0.11 0.54
CA ALA A 176 -8.48 1.33 0.27
C ALA A 176 -7.95 2.12 1.49
N SER A 177 -8.11 1.59 2.70
CA SER A 177 -7.52 2.14 3.92
C SER A 177 -5.99 1.98 4.01
N GLY A 178 -5.37 1.23 3.11
CA GLY A 178 -3.95 0.86 3.17
C GLY A 178 -3.67 -0.34 4.06
N GLN A 179 -4.70 -0.97 4.60
CA GLN A 179 -4.58 -2.17 5.43
C GLN A 179 -4.68 -3.43 4.59
N ARG A 180 -4.09 -4.52 5.10
CA ARG A 180 -4.27 -5.86 4.55
C ARG A 180 -5.35 -6.58 5.34
N GLU A 181 -6.23 -7.29 4.65
CA GLU A 181 -7.26 -8.10 5.26
C GLU A 181 -7.17 -9.53 4.75
N ARG A 182 -7.03 -10.47 5.67
CA ARG A 182 -6.97 -11.89 5.37
C ARG A 182 -8.31 -12.55 5.68
N ILE A 183 -8.91 -13.18 4.68
CA ILE A 183 -10.23 -13.82 4.74
C ILE A 183 -10.02 -15.31 4.54
N ARG A 184 -10.49 -16.13 5.49
CA ARG A 184 -10.41 -17.58 5.35
C ARG A 184 -11.36 -18.06 4.26
N ARG A 185 -10.94 -19.05 3.49
CA ARG A 185 -11.80 -19.60 2.43
C ARG A 185 -13.10 -20.20 2.96
N ASP A 186 -13.06 -20.83 4.14
CA ASP A 186 -14.25 -21.41 4.78
C ASP A 186 -15.31 -20.36 5.15
N ASP A 187 -14.91 -19.09 5.30
CA ASP A 187 -15.83 -17.99 5.64
C ASP A 187 -16.46 -17.36 4.38
N ILE A 188 -15.96 -17.66 3.18
CA ILE A 188 -16.40 -17.05 1.92
C ILE A 188 -17.70 -17.70 1.46
N THR A 189 -18.69 -16.87 1.15
CA THR A 189 -20.00 -17.28 0.64
C THR A 189 -20.18 -16.92 -0.84
N LYS A 190 -19.44 -15.93 -1.33
CA LYS A 190 -19.43 -15.50 -2.73
C LYS A 190 -18.16 -14.68 -3.04
#